data_1c2bb06836113082289bd6ff2480eb54
#
_entry.id   1c2bb06836113082289bd6ff2480eb54
#
_cell.length_a   1.000
_cell.length_b   1.000
_cell.length_c   1.000
_cell.angle_alpha   90.00
_cell.angle_beta   90.00
_cell.angle_gamma   90.00
#
_symmetry.space_group_name_H-M   'P 1'
#
loop_
_entity.id
_entity.type
_entity.pdbx_description
1 polymer ?
#
loop_
_entity_poly.entity_id
_entity_poly.type
_entity_poly.pdbx_seq_one_letter_code
_entity_poly.pdbx_strand_id
1 'polypeptide(L)'
;MLVCQDDIPTYPCRLGYVLMKTHTFCIEQHDWIVKAYIDTTCEDADVILDELQSIGADMDVMRKAYRNLRSGESNTGLTYASPWNRETVIVVSRATSSDEYFNSIVHEIAHAGIYTCDALGIDLKSEQAAYFQGGLARDLYPCVKEFLCECCRHKTGHGEQ
;
A
#
# COMPACT_ATOMS: atom_id res chain seq x y z
N MET A 1 -0.98 -12.56 -39.53
CA MET A 1 -1.48 -12.83 -38.18
C MET A 1 -1.24 -11.59 -37.36
N LEU A 2 -2.26 -10.73 -37.27
CA LEU A 2 -2.17 -9.39 -36.69
C LEU A 2 -2.23 -9.50 -35.16
N VAL A 3 -1.21 -9.00 -34.50
CA VAL A 3 -1.17 -8.82 -33.05
C VAL A 3 -2.00 -7.57 -32.73
N CYS A 4 -3.08 -7.75 -31.97
CA CYS A 4 -3.85 -6.65 -31.42
C CYS A 4 -2.94 -5.86 -30.49
N GLN A 5 -2.62 -4.61 -30.85
CA GLN A 5 -2.14 -3.59 -29.93
C GLN A 5 -3.34 -3.18 -29.09
N ASP A 6 -3.39 -3.65 -27.86
CA ASP A 6 -4.32 -3.12 -26.88
C ASP A 6 -3.89 -1.70 -26.57
N ASP A 7 -4.72 -0.73 -26.96
CA ASP A 7 -4.57 0.68 -26.64
C ASP A 7 -4.63 0.84 -25.11
N ILE A 8 -3.47 1.00 -24.49
CA ILE A 8 -3.36 1.40 -23.09
C ILE A 8 -3.76 2.87 -23.04
N PRO A 9 -4.85 3.23 -22.35
CA PRO A 9 -5.21 4.64 -22.23
C PRO A 9 -4.11 5.38 -21.50
N THR A 10 -3.46 6.31 -22.17
CA THR A 10 -2.51 7.24 -21.57
C THR A 10 -3.26 8.26 -20.72
N TYR A 11 -3.44 7.98 -19.44
CA TYR A 11 -3.92 8.99 -18.51
C TYR A 11 -2.78 9.96 -18.20
N PRO A 12 -3.01 11.27 -18.31
CA PRO A 12 -1.97 12.24 -17.98
C PRO A 12 -1.78 12.32 -16.48
N CYS A 13 -0.76 11.67 -15.96
CA CYS A 13 -0.22 11.97 -14.63
C CYS A 13 0.30 13.41 -14.66
N ARG A 14 -0.46 14.37 -14.11
CA ARG A 14 -0.04 15.76 -14.01
C ARG A 14 0.83 15.98 -12.78
N LEU A 15 1.99 16.55 -13.07
CA LEU A 15 3.03 17.01 -12.17
C LEU A 15 2.54 17.72 -10.91
N GLY A 16 2.95 17.18 -9.80
CA GLY A 16 3.12 17.81 -8.52
C GLY A 16 3.98 16.84 -7.72
N TYR A 17 5.27 17.10 -7.64
CA TYR A 17 6.24 16.24 -6.94
C TYR A 17 5.96 16.25 -5.44
N VAL A 18 5.03 15.42 -4.99
CA VAL A 18 5.02 14.93 -3.62
C VAL A 18 5.57 13.52 -3.69
N LEU A 19 6.75 13.33 -3.14
CA LEU A 19 7.41 12.03 -3.10
C LEU A 19 6.58 11.06 -2.25
N MET A 20 6.32 9.88 -2.81
CA MET A 20 5.83 8.73 -2.08
C MET A 20 6.61 8.54 -0.76
N LYS A 21 5.89 8.32 0.34
CA LYS A 21 6.53 7.98 1.62
C LYS A 21 6.68 6.48 1.74
N THR A 22 7.84 6.07 2.21
CA THR A 22 8.11 4.67 2.52
C THR A 22 8.33 4.49 4.01
N HIS A 23 7.83 3.41 4.56
CA HIS A 23 8.04 3.04 5.95
C HIS A 23 8.26 1.54 6.06
N THR A 24 9.33 1.15 6.74
CA THR A 24 9.65 -0.28 6.94
C THR A 24 9.81 -0.53 8.42
N PHE A 25 9.16 -1.56 8.93
CA PHE A 25 9.30 -2.01 10.30
C PHE A 25 9.26 -3.54 10.40
N CYS A 26 9.74 -4.07 11.50
CA CYS A 26 9.75 -5.49 11.80
C CYS A 26 8.77 -5.80 12.92
N ILE A 27 7.96 -6.83 12.73
CA ILE A 27 7.16 -7.44 13.79
C ILE A 27 8.05 -8.50 14.46
N GLU A 28 8.86 -8.05 15.45
CA GLU A 28 9.93 -8.83 16.04
C GLU A 28 9.51 -10.22 16.54
N GLN A 29 8.31 -10.31 17.15
CA GLN A 29 7.78 -11.59 17.69
C GLN A 29 7.63 -12.67 16.63
N HIS A 30 7.53 -12.27 15.36
CA HIS A 30 7.28 -13.16 14.23
C HIS A 30 8.41 -13.13 13.19
N ASP A 31 9.44 -12.31 13.40
CA ASP A 31 10.49 -12.08 12.42
C ASP A 31 9.88 -11.77 11.04
N TRP A 32 8.95 -10.79 11.01
CA TRP A 32 8.16 -10.46 9.84
C TRP A 32 8.34 -8.98 9.47
N ILE A 33 8.73 -8.71 8.25
CA ILE A 33 8.97 -7.35 7.75
C ILE A 33 7.70 -6.80 7.09
N VAL A 34 7.36 -5.56 7.40
CA VAL A 34 6.29 -4.83 6.73
C VAL A 34 6.89 -3.60 6.05
N LYS A 35 6.63 -3.47 4.75
CA LYS A 35 7.02 -2.31 3.93
C LYS A 35 5.76 -1.59 3.46
N ALA A 36 5.62 -0.33 3.81
CA ALA A 36 4.48 0.50 3.45
C ALA A 36 4.90 1.61 2.48
N TYR A 37 4.13 1.76 1.42
CA TYR A 37 4.24 2.80 0.40
C TYR A 37 3.00 3.67 0.47
N ILE A 38 3.17 4.93 0.85
CA ILE A 38 2.10 5.83 1.28
C ILE A 38 2.03 7.03 0.35
N ASP A 39 0.79 7.45 0.01
CA ASP A 39 0.49 8.56 -0.92
C ASP A 39 1.05 8.31 -2.33
N THR A 40 0.94 7.07 -2.79
CA THR A 40 1.48 6.65 -4.09
C THR A 40 0.65 7.16 -5.26
N THR A 41 1.33 7.29 -6.39
CA THR A 41 0.75 7.67 -7.68
C THR A 41 1.11 6.65 -8.76
N CYS A 42 0.61 6.82 -9.97
CA CYS A 42 0.96 5.94 -11.09
C CYS A 42 2.45 6.00 -11.46
N GLU A 43 3.17 7.06 -11.06
CA GLU A 43 4.61 7.22 -11.30
C GLU A 43 5.45 6.27 -10.42
N ASP A 44 4.91 5.88 -9.27
CA ASP A 44 5.58 5.00 -8.31
C ASP A 44 5.43 3.50 -8.65
N ALA A 45 4.66 3.19 -9.70
CA ALA A 45 4.27 1.82 -10.03
C ALA A 45 5.46 0.89 -10.24
N ASP A 46 6.51 1.33 -10.93
CA ASP A 46 7.66 0.48 -11.24
C ASP A 46 8.42 0.07 -9.97
N VAL A 47 8.62 1.01 -9.03
CA VAL A 47 9.28 0.75 -7.74
C VAL A 47 8.50 -0.28 -6.93
N ILE A 48 7.17 -0.15 -6.90
CA ILE A 48 6.29 -1.07 -6.16
C ILE A 48 6.26 -2.45 -6.83
N LEU A 49 6.23 -2.50 -8.16
CA LEU A 49 6.27 -3.77 -8.90
C LEU A 49 7.59 -4.51 -8.70
N ASP A 50 8.71 -3.81 -8.73
CA ASP A 50 10.04 -4.38 -8.44
C ASP A 50 10.07 -4.96 -7.01
N GLU A 51 9.50 -4.27 -6.04
CA GLU A 51 9.39 -4.77 -4.66
C GLU A 51 8.53 -6.04 -4.58
N LEU A 52 7.35 -6.04 -5.19
CA LEU A 52 6.46 -7.22 -5.23
C LEU A 52 7.15 -8.42 -5.88
N GLN A 53 7.87 -8.19 -6.97
CA GLN A 53 8.65 -9.22 -7.64
C GLN A 53 9.75 -9.77 -6.74
N SER A 54 10.45 -8.89 -6.02
CA SER A 54 11.56 -9.27 -5.12
C SER A 54 11.11 -10.20 -3.99
N ILE A 55 9.88 -10.04 -3.51
CA ILE A 55 9.29 -10.88 -2.45
C ILE A 55 8.48 -12.05 -3.00
N GLY A 56 8.56 -12.32 -4.30
CA GLY A 56 8.03 -13.53 -4.92
C GLY A 56 6.54 -13.48 -5.29
N ALA A 57 5.99 -12.29 -5.57
CA ALA A 57 4.63 -12.19 -6.11
C ALA A 57 4.53 -12.90 -7.47
N ASP A 58 3.48 -13.69 -7.63
CA ASP A 58 3.24 -14.41 -8.87
C ASP A 58 2.73 -13.48 -10.00
N MET A 59 2.69 -14.02 -11.23
CA MET A 59 2.33 -13.25 -12.42
C MET A 59 0.89 -12.71 -12.38
N ASP A 60 -0.03 -13.36 -11.67
CA ASP A 60 -1.41 -12.90 -11.58
C ASP A 60 -1.53 -11.74 -10.59
N VAL A 61 -0.80 -11.81 -9.46
CA VAL A 61 -0.64 -10.69 -8.53
C VAL A 61 0.02 -9.51 -9.23
N MET A 62 1.11 -9.75 -9.96
CA MET A 62 1.84 -8.71 -10.70
C MET A 62 0.95 -8.00 -11.74
N ARG A 63 0.15 -8.74 -12.51
CA ARG A 63 -0.78 -8.14 -13.48
C ARG A 63 -1.88 -7.30 -12.83
N LYS A 64 -2.42 -7.76 -11.69
CA LYS A 64 -3.42 -7.00 -10.93
C LYS A 64 -2.81 -5.72 -10.34
N ALA A 65 -1.63 -5.83 -9.74
CA ALA A 65 -0.88 -4.72 -9.21
C ALA A 65 -0.57 -3.68 -10.30
N TYR A 66 -0.05 -4.12 -11.44
CA TYR A 66 0.23 -3.24 -12.58
C TYR A 66 -1.01 -2.45 -13.02
N ARG A 67 -2.14 -3.12 -13.21
CA ARG A 67 -3.39 -2.45 -13.61
C ARG A 67 -3.87 -1.44 -12.58
N ASN A 68 -3.84 -1.83 -11.30
CA ASN A 68 -4.25 -0.95 -10.20
C ASN A 68 -3.34 0.29 -10.12
N LEU A 69 -2.04 0.10 -10.03
CA LEU A 69 -1.07 1.19 -9.87
C LEU A 69 -1.04 2.14 -11.08
N ARG A 70 -1.10 1.59 -12.31
CA ARG A 70 -1.07 2.39 -13.53
C ARG A 70 -2.39 3.07 -13.89
N SER A 71 -3.51 2.66 -13.29
CA SER A 71 -4.80 3.33 -13.50
C SER A 71 -4.78 4.79 -13.05
N GLY A 72 -3.94 5.13 -12.08
CA GLY A 72 -3.90 6.47 -11.48
C GLY A 72 -5.14 6.81 -10.67
N GLU A 73 -5.99 5.82 -10.36
CA GLU A 73 -7.19 6.02 -9.55
C GLU A 73 -6.81 6.36 -8.11
N SER A 74 -7.47 7.39 -7.58
CA SER A 74 -7.40 7.75 -6.17
C SER A 74 -8.22 6.79 -5.30
N ASN A 75 -7.99 6.80 -3.99
CA ASN A 75 -8.73 6.01 -3.01
C ASN A 75 -8.58 4.49 -3.21
N THR A 76 -7.43 4.06 -3.72
CA THR A 76 -7.11 2.65 -3.95
C THR A 76 -5.93 2.22 -3.08
N GLY A 77 -5.71 0.93 -3.00
CA GLY A 77 -4.58 0.35 -2.30
C GLY A 77 -4.27 -1.05 -2.82
N LEU A 78 -3.25 -1.64 -2.24
CA LEU A 78 -2.82 -2.99 -2.55
C LEU A 78 -2.06 -3.55 -1.35
N THR A 79 -2.38 -4.77 -0.98
CA THR A 79 -1.61 -5.52 0.02
C THR A 79 -1.23 -6.88 -0.53
N TYR A 80 0.03 -7.24 -0.34
CA TYR A 80 0.55 -8.56 -0.65
C TYR A 80 1.44 -9.06 0.49
N ALA A 81 1.22 -10.29 0.94
CA ALA A 81 2.06 -10.95 1.94
C ALA A 81 2.74 -12.18 1.31
N SER A 82 4.04 -12.29 1.51
CA SER A 82 4.87 -13.43 1.11
C SER A 82 5.21 -14.29 2.32
N PRO A 83 4.56 -15.45 2.52
CA PRO A 83 4.87 -16.34 3.64
C PRO A 83 6.31 -16.84 3.61
N TRP A 84 6.87 -17.07 2.42
CA TRP A 84 8.22 -17.59 2.25
C TRP A 84 9.30 -16.59 2.65
N ASN A 85 9.11 -15.32 2.29
CA ASN A 85 10.04 -14.24 2.62
C ASN A 85 9.74 -13.60 3.97
N ARG A 86 8.59 -13.92 4.59
CA ARG A 86 8.08 -13.29 5.82
C ARG A 86 8.01 -11.77 5.68
N GLU A 87 7.46 -11.34 4.56
CA GLU A 87 7.33 -9.93 4.22
C GLU A 87 5.92 -9.60 3.75
N THR A 88 5.46 -8.41 4.13
CA THR A 88 4.20 -7.82 3.64
C THR A 88 4.47 -6.46 3.04
N VAL A 89 3.95 -6.24 1.85
CA VAL A 89 3.91 -4.92 1.19
C VAL A 89 2.50 -4.36 1.31
N ILE A 90 2.41 -3.13 1.80
CA ILE A 90 1.17 -2.34 1.89
C ILE A 90 1.35 -1.11 1.02
N VAL A 91 0.42 -0.86 0.11
CA VAL A 91 0.40 0.32 -0.75
C VAL A 91 -0.90 1.06 -0.52
N VAL A 92 -0.83 2.35 -0.26
CA VAL A 92 -1.98 3.23 -0.16
C VAL A 92 -1.79 4.38 -1.12
N SER A 93 -2.64 4.46 -2.15
CA SER A 93 -2.57 5.51 -3.14
C SER A 93 -3.10 6.84 -2.59
N ARG A 94 -2.80 7.91 -3.31
CA ARG A 94 -3.33 9.23 -3.01
C ARG A 94 -4.84 9.20 -2.91
N ALA A 95 -5.39 9.83 -1.88
CA ALA A 95 -6.82 9.90 -1.66
C ALA A 95 -7.38 11.30 -1.93
N THR A 96 -8.65 11.38 -2.24
CA THR A 96 -9.36 12.64 -2.52
C THR A 96 -9.67 13.45 -1.27
N SER A 97 -9.77 12.78 -0.10
CA SER A 97 -10.06 13.39 1.20
C SER A 97 -9.42 12.60 2.34
N SER A 98 -9.41 13.15 3.56
CA SER A 98 -8.86 12.48 4.75
C SER A 98 -9.68 11.27 5.18
N ASP A 99 -10.99 11.30 5.02
CA ASP A 99 -11.88 10.19 5.33
C ASP A 99 -11.71 9.03 4.32
N GLU A 100 -11.55 9.33 3.03
CA GLU A 100 -11.21 8.33 2.02
C GLU A 100 -9.81 7.75 2.23
N TYR A 101 -8.87 8.58 2.69
CA TYR A 101 -7.54 8.08 3.06
C TYR A 101 -7.62 7.13 4.26
N PHE A 102 -8.41 7.51 5.30
CA PHE A 102 -8.63 6.65 6.46
C PHE A 102 -9.29 5.33 6.07
N ASN A 103 -10.31 5.37 5.20
CA ASN A 103 -10.93 4.16 4.65
C ASN A 103 -9.91 3.26 3.96
N SER A 104 -9.09 3.81 3.08
CA SER A 104 -8.09 3.05 2.33
C SER A 104 -7.04 2.42 3.25
N ILE A 105 -6.50 3.17 4.23
CA ILE A 105 -5.49 2.62 5.14
C ILE A 105 -6.05 1.52 6.04
N VAL A 106 -7.27 1.67 6.54
CA VAL A 106 -7.93 0.64 7.36
C VAL A 106 -8.18 -0.63 6.53
N HIS A 107 -8.60 -0.47 5.27
CA HIS A 107 -8.79 -1.57 4.34
C HIS A 107 -7.49 -2.37 4.11
N GLU A 108 -6.38 -1.67 3.84
CA GLU A 108 -5.10 -2.33 3.59
C GLU A 108 -4.50 -2.95 4.87
N ILE A 109 -4.68 -2.32 6.03
CA ILE A 109 -4.31 -2.91 7.33
C ILE A 109 -5.08 -4.21 7.58
N ALA A 110 -6.37 -4.24 7.25
CA ALA A 110 -7.19 -5.45 7.41
C ALA A 110 -6.66 -6.59 6.51
N HIS A 111 -6.34 -6.32 5.25
CA HIS A 111 -5.72 -7.30 4.36
C HIS A 111 -4.36 -7.78 4.89
N ALA A 112 -3.49 -6.86 5.30
CA ALA A 112 -2.18 -7.19 5.87
C ALA A 112 -2.33 -8.08 7.11
N GLY A 113 -3.25 -7.74 8.00
CA GLY A 113 -3.56 -8.53 9.19
C GLY A 113 -4.05 -9.94 8.84
N ILE A 114 -5.02 -10.04 7.92
CA ILE A 114 -5.58 -11.33 7.50
C ILE A 114 -4.50 -12.21 6.87
N TYR A 115 -3.77 -11.72 5.89
CA TYR A 115 -2.78 -12.51 5.14
C TYR A 115 -1.60 -12.93 6.01
N THR A 116 -1.11 -12.02 6.86
CA THR A 116 0.01 -12.33 7.75
C THR A 116 -0.41 -13.28 8.86
N CYS A 117 -1.57 -13.10 9.49
CA CYS A 117 -2.09 -14.02 10.50
C CYS A 117 -2.33 -15.42 9.92
N ASP A 118 -2.89 -15.52 8.72
CA ASP A 118 -3.08 -16.79 8.02
C ASP A 118 -1.75 -17.50 7.79
N ALA A 119 -0.75 -16.78 7.30
CA ALA A 119 0.60 -17.30 7.08
C ALA A 119 1.31 -17.75 8.36
N LEU A 120 0.98 -17.14 9.51
CA LEU A 120 1.53 -17.48 10.82
C LEU A 120 0.69 -18.53 11.56
N GLY A 121 -0.44 -18.99 11.00
CA GLY A 121 -1.35 -19.93 11.64
C GLY A 121 -2.11 -19.33 12.84
N ILE A 122 -2.29 -18.02 12.88
CA ILE A 122 -3.06 -17.32 13.92
C ILE A 122 -4.54 -17.34 13.53
N ASP A 123 -5.40 -17.82 14.42
CA ASP A 123 -6.84 -17.81 14.21
C ASP A 123 -7.36 -16.38 14.07
N LEU A 124 -7.95 -16.08 12.90
CA LEU A 124 -8.46 -14.75 12.55
C LEU A 124 -9.59 -14.25 13.46
N LYS A 125 -10.24 -15.16 14.21
CA LYS A 125 -11.29 -14.83 15.19
C LYS A 125 -10.75 -14.63 16.61
N SER A 126 -9.44 -14.76 16.80
CA SER A 126 -8.80 -14.65 18.11
C SER A 126 -8.50 -13.20 18.48
N GLU A 127 -8.39 -12.94 19.79
CA GLU A 127 -7.85 -11.68 20.32
C GLU A 127 -6.43 -11.42 19.80
N GLN A 128 -5.65 -12.47 19.57
CA GLN A 128 -4.31 -12.34 19.02
C GLN A 128 -4.31 -11.69 17.63
N ALA A 129 -5.23 -12.07 16.75
CA ALA A 129 -5.38 -11.45 15.44
C ALA A 129 -5.82 -9.97 15.56
N ALA A 130 -6.72 -9.65 16.49
CA ALA A 130 -7.14 -8.27 16.75
C ALA A 130 -5.97 -7.40 17.26
N TYR A 131 -5.18 -7.92 18.22
CA TYR A 131 -3.97 -7.23 18.68
C TYR A 131 -2.92 -7.07 17.58
N PHE A 132 -2.79 -8.06 16.69
CA PHE A 132 -1.90 -7.99 15.53
C PHE A 132 -2.29 -6.83 14.59
N GLN A 133 -3.56 -6.72 14.23
CA GLN A 133 -4.06 -5.63 13.38
C GLN A 133 -3.91 -4.26 14.06
N GLY A 134 -4.22 -4.17 15.35
CA GLY A 134 -4.01 -2.97 16.14
C GLY A 134 -2.53 -2.55 16.19
N GLY A 135 -1.62 -3.52 16.27
CA GLY A 135 -0.17 -3.33 16.20
C GLY A 135 0.25 -2.73 14.86
N LEU A 136 -0.22 -3.29 13.75
CA LEU A 136 0.03 -2.73 12.40
C LEU A 136 -0.43 -1.28 12.28
N ALA A 137 -1.65 -0.97 12.77
CA ALA A 137 -2.19 0.38 12.75
C ALA A 137 -1.32 1.36 13.56
N ARG A 138 -0.88 0.95 14.77
CA ARG A 138 0.01 1.74 15.60
C ARG A 138 1.35 2.02 14.93
N ASP A 139 1.95 0.99 14.34
CA ASP A 139 3.29 1.10 13.75
C ASP A 139 3.27 1.87 12.41
N LEU A 140 2.14 1.90 11.71
CA LEU A 140 1.91 2.72 10.52
C LEU A 140 1.52 4.18 10.84
N TYR A 141 0.97 4.45 12.03
CA TYR A 141 0.46 5.77 12.40
C TYR A 141 1.44 6.92 12.15
N PRO A 142 2.74 6.82 12.48
CA PRO A 142 3.70 7.92 12.27
C PRO A 142 3.79 8.40 10.82
N CYS A 143 3.62 7.51 9.84
CA CYS A 143 3.73 7.85 8.42
C CYS A 143 2.39 8.24 7.77
N VAL A 144 1.25 7.89 8.39
CA VAL A 144 -0.09 8.19 7.84
C VAL A 144 -0.80 9.36 8.50
N LYS A 145 -0.41 9.76 9.72
CA LYS A 145 -1.13 10.75 10.55
C LYS A 145 -1.40 12.08 9.87
N GLU A 146 -0.50 12.55 9.01
CA GLU A 146 -0.66 13.82 8.31
C GLU A 146 -1.75 13.78 7.23
N PHE A 147 -2.10 12.60 6.74
CA PHE A 147 -3.16 12.39 5.75
C PHE A 147 -4.55 12.23 6.40
N LEU A 148 -4.59 11.99 7.72
CA LEU A 148 -5.82 11.79 8.49
C LEU A 148 -6.50 13.09 8.94
N CYS A 149 -5.95 14.25 8.55
CA CYS A 149 -6.51 15.54 8.90
C CYS A 149 -6.43 16.50 7.71
N GLU A 150 -7.56 17.07 7.32
CA GLU A 150 -7.62 18.03 6.20
C GLU A 150 -6.68 19.23 6.41
N CYS A 151 -6.57 19.74 7.63
CA CYS A 151 -5.68 20.86 7.93
C CYS A 151 -4.18 20.53 7.80
N CYS A 152 -3.78 19.28 8.05
CA CYS A 152 -2.40 18.82 7.89
C CYS A 152 -2.09 18.48 6.45
N ARG A 153 -3.05 17.89 5.74
CA ARG A 153 -2.96 17.48 4.35
C ARG A 153 -2.68 18.65 3.40
N HIS A 154 -3.28 19.82 3.67
CA HIS A 154 -3.04 21.03 2.87
C HIS A 154 -1.65 21.65 3.09
N LYS A 155 -0.97 21.34 4.20
CA LYS A 155 0.39 21.86 4.49
C LYS A 155 1.48 21.14 3.71
N THR A 156 1.24 19.91 3.25
CA THR A 156 2.21 19.15 2.46
C THR A 156 2.23 19.54 0.97
N GLY A 157 1.25 20.34 0.51
CA GLY A 157 1.14 20.83 -0.87
C GLY A 157 1.65 22.26 -1.10
N HIS A 158 2.07 22.99 -0.06
CA HIS A 158 2.57 24.36 -0.15
C HIS A 158 3.95 24.48 0.50
N GLY A 159 4.96 23.95 -0.17
CA GLY A 159 6.34 24.34 -0.01
C GLY A 159 6.60 25.57 -0.89
N GLU A 160 6.71 26.73 -0.25
CA GLU A 160 7.41 27.94 -0.64
C GLU A 160 6.99 28.67 -1.92
N GLN A 161 6.41 29.85 -1.70
CA GLN A 161 6.64 31.02 -2.55
C GLN A 161 7.95 31.69 -2.17
#